data_5a81a294b780d1c878f97ae73bc8c900
#
_entry.id   5a81a294b780d1c878f97ae73bc8c900
#
_cell.length_a   1.000
_cell.length_b   1.000
_cell.length_c   1.000
_cell.angle_alpha   90.00
_cell.angle_beta   90.00
_cell.angle_gamma   90.00
#
_symmetry.space_group_name_H-M   'P 1'
#
loop_
_entity.id
_entity.type
_entity.pdbx_description
1 polymer ?
#
loop_
_entity_poly.entity_id
_entity_poly.type
_entity_poly.pdbx_seq_one_letter_code
_entity_poly.pdbx_strand_id
1 'polypeptide(L)'
;TLSPTWGIYSGYELCENTPLREGSEEYLDSEKYQLKPRDWATAAREGTTIAPLVTRLNTIRRAHPALHRLRNLRFHHTDNDALIAYSKREGSDVVLVVVNLDPHRTQEATISLDMPQLGLDRHESVPVHDELTGRTYQWGRTNYVRLEPGRAPAHVFHVRRPSAAAPQNGGAGVS
;
A
#
# COMPACT_ATOMS: atom_id res chain seq x y z
N THR A 1 5.65 0.04 2.08
CA THR A 1 4.85 -1.00 2.75
C THR A 1 5.49 -2.39 2.67
N LEU A 2 6.37 -2.66 1.73
CA LEU A 2 7.10 -3.91 1.60
C LEU A 2 8.08 -4.11 2.76
N SER A 3 8.91 -3.11 3.02
CA SER A 3 9.81 -3.08 4.17
C SER A 3 9.12 -2.52 5.42
N PRO A 4 9.46 -3.00 6.64
CA PRO A 4 8.96 -2.45 7.89
C PRO A 4 9.50 -1.06 8.20
N THR A 5 10.65 -0.72 7.63
CA THR A 5 11.29 0.60 7.77
C THR A 5 11.63 1.17 6.41
N TRP A 6 11.55 2.48 6.28
CA TRP A 6 11.97 3.22 5.12
C TRP A 6 12.38 4.62 5.53
N GLY A 7 13.30 5.18 4.80
CA GLY A 7 13.74 6.57 4.97
C GLY A 7 13.58 7.31 3.65
N ILE A 8 13.39 8.61 3.73
CA ILE A 8 13.32 9.51 2.58
C ILE A 8 14.44 10.55 2.74
N TYR A 9 15.23 10.71 1.70
CA TYR A 9 16.14 11.83 1.63
C TYR A 9 15.37 13.13 1.36
N SER A 10 15.74 14.21 2.03
CA SER A 10 15.07 15.50 1.91
C SER A 10 15.09 15.99 0.46
N GLY A 11 13.92 16.35 -0.09
CA GLY A 11 13.71 16.72 -1.49
C GLY A 11 13.08 15.63 -2.35
N TYR A 12 13.09 14.36 -1.90
CA TYR A 12 12.40 13.28 -2.57
C TYR A 12 10.90 13.55 -2.73
N GLU A 13 10.27 14.08 -1.69
CA GLU A 13 8.86 14.45 -1.69
C GLU A 13 8.52 15.63 -2.62
N LEU A 14 9.51 16.38 -3.07
CA LEU A 14 9.42 17.41 -4.09
C LEU A 14 9.75 16.90 -5.48
N CYS A 15 9.99 15.59 -5.62
CA CYS A 15 10.38 14.95 -6.88
C CYS A 15 11.68 15.52 -7.47
N GLU A 16 12.61 15.96 -6.62
CA GLU A 16 13.92 16.44 -7.07
C GLU A 16 14.70 15.29 -7.72
N ASN A 17 14.98 15.44 -9.02
CA ASN A 17 15.64 14.40 -9.81
C ASN A 17 16.58 14.97 -10.89
N THR A 18 16.94 16.24 -10.79
CA THR A 18 17.87 16.86 -11.75
C THR A 18 19.26 16.26 -11.57
N PRO A 19 19.82 15.59 -12.58
CA PRO A 19 21.18 15.03 -12.46
C PRO A 19 22.22 16.14 -12.44
N LEU A 20 23.37 15.89 -11.77
CA LEU A 20 24.50 16.80 -11.74
C LEU A 20 25.04 17.08 -13.16
N ARG A 21 25.03 16.06 -14.02
CA ARG A 21 25.38 16.10 -15.46
C ARG A 21 24.66 14.97 -16.17
N GLU A 22 24.55 15.06 -17.47
CA GLU A 22 23.94 14.00 -18.29
C GLU A 22 24.60 12.63 -18.04
N GLY A 23 23.80 11.62 -17.79
CA GLY A 23 24.24 10.25 -17.46
C GLY A 23 24.79 10.06 -16.04
N SER A 24 24.72 11.07 -15.17
CA SER A 24 25.07 10.95 -13.76
C SER A 24 23.88 10.45 -12.94
N GLU A 25 24.13 9.52 -12.01
CA GLU A 25 23.17 9.13 -10.96
C GLU A 25 23.15 10.09 -9.78
N GLU A 26 24.13 11.00 -9.72
CA GLU A 26 24.22 12.03 -8.69
C GLU A 26 23.31 13.22 -9.04
N TYR A 27 22.52 13.67 -8.08
CA TYR A 27 21.63 14.80 -8.25
C TYR A 27 22.35 16.14 -8.06
N LEU A 28 21.92 17.14 -8.82
CA LEU A 28 22.40 18.51 -8.69
C LEU A 28 22.15 19.03 -7.27
N ASP A 29 23.17 19.67 -6.67
CA ASP A 29 23.10 20.23 -5.32
C ASP A 29 22.74 19.18 -4.26
N SER A 30 23.23 17.94 -4.41
CA SER A 30 23.04 16.85 -3.45
C SER A 30 24.08 16.84 -2.33
N GLU A 31 25.05 17.74 -2.35
CA GLU A 31 26.13 17.77 -1.38
C GLU A 31 25.62 18.02 0.05
N LYS A 32 26.18 17.28 1.00
CA LYS A 32 25.74 17.24 2.40
C LYS A 32 25.84 18.59 3.13
N TYR A 33 26.70 19.47 2.65
CA TYR A 33 27.00 20.75 3.32
C TYR A 33 26.39 21.96 2.60
N GLN A 34 25.66 21.75 1.52
CA GLN A 34 25.00 22.83 0.81
C GLN A 34 23.68 23.20 1.49
N LEU A 35 23.48 24.48 1.69
CA LEU A 35 22.19 25.02 2.09
C LEU A 35 21.29 25.07 0.86
N LYS A 36 20.31 24.17 0.80
CA LYS A 36 19.31 24.14 -0.28
C LYS A 36 17.95 24.59 0.25
N PRO A 37 17.55 25.84 0.04
CA PRO A 37 16.21 26.28 0.39
C PRO A 37 15.19 25.62 -0.51
N ARG A 38 14.10 25.12 0.07
CA ARG A 38 12.99 24.47 -0.63
C ARG A 38 11.67 25.15 -0.30
N ASP A 39 10.87 25.47 -1.31
CA ASP A 39 9.56 26.07 -1.12
C ASP A 39 8.46 24.98 -1.09
N TRP A 40 8.33 24.36 0.06
CA TRP A 40 7.31 23.35 0.35
C TRP A 40 5.88 23.87 0.17
N ALA A 41 5.66 25.14 0.53
CA ALA A 41 4.34 25.73 0.47
C ALA A 41 3.88 25.95 -0.97
N THR A 42 4.76 26.40 -1.83
CA THR A 42 4.47 26.54 -3.26
C THR A 42 4.24 25.17 -3.90
N ALA A 43 5.11 24.18 -3.65
CA ALA A 43 4.94 22.83 -4.18
C ALA A 43 3.60 22.20 -3.75
N ALA A 44 3.16 22.45 -2.52
CA ALA A 44 1.86 21.97 -2.04
C ALA A 44 0.69 22.65 -2.76
N ARG A 45 0.77 23.98 -2.99
CA ARG A 45 -0.29 24.72 -3.71
C ARG A 45 -0.39 24.31 -5.18
N GLU A 46 0.73 24.05 -5.81
CA GLU A 46 0.81 23.67 -7.23
C GLU A 46 0.58 22.18 -7.47
N GLY A 47 0.52 21.36 -6.42
CA GLY A 47 0.34 19.92 -6.55
C GLY A 47 1.58 19.19 -7.13
N THR A 48 2.76 19.81 -7.05
CA THR A 48 4.03 19.25 -7.56
C THR A 48 4.80 18.44 -6.52
N THR A 49 4.15 18.05 -5.43
CA THR A 49 4.75 17.27 -4.35
C THR A 49 4.00 15.97 -4.10
N ILE A 50 4.74 14.90 -3.76
CA ILE A 50 4.18 13.63 -3.28
C ILE A 50 4.08 13.55 -1.75
N ALA A 51 4.33 14.64 -1.02
CA ALA A 51 4.25 14.69 0.44
C ALA A 51 2.89 14.20 0.99
N PRO A 52 1.72 14.50 0.37
CA PRO A 52 0.43 13.95 0.81
C PRO A 52 0.37 12.42 0.73
N LEU A 53 0.91 11.82 -0.34
CA LEU A 53 0.99 10.36 -0.49
C LEU A 53 1.90 9.75 0.57
N VAL A 54 3.08 10.34 0.80
CA VAL A 54 4.03 9.92 1.84
C VAL A 54 3.38 9.97 3.22
N THR A 55 2.66 11.05 3.52
CA THR A 55 1.90 11.21 4.76
C THR A 55 0.83 10.12 4.91
N ARG A 56 0.06 9.86 3.85
CA ARG A 56 -0.96 8.80 3.86
C ARG A 56 -0.34 7.42 4.11
N LEU A 57 0.74 7.07 3.40
CA LEU A 57 1.44 5.80 3.60
C LEU A 57 1.99 5.65 5.03
N ASN A 58 2.51 6.72 5.62
CA ASN A 58 2.97 6.72 7.01
C ASN A 58 1.81 6.53 8.00
N THR A 59 0.65 7.13 7.72
CA THR A 59 -0.57 6.94 8.53
C THR A 59 -1.03 5.48 8.48
N ILE A 60 -1.11 4.90 7.28
CA ILE A 60 -1.44 3.49 7.06
C ILE A 60 -0.46 2.58 7.82
N ARG A 61 0.84 2.82 7.70
CA ARG A 61 1.86 2.02 8.40
C ARG A 61 1.72 2.06 9.92
N ARG A 62 1.38 3.20 10.50
CA ARG A 62 1.16 3.30 11.95
C ARG A 62 -0.10 2.58 12.40
N ALA A 63 -1.15 2.58 11.58
CA ALA A 63 -2.42 1.95 11.88
C ALA A 63 -2.37 0.40 11.79
N HIS A 64 -1.43 -0.16 11.00
CA HIS A 64 -1.38 -1.58 10.68
C HIS A 64 -0.13 -2.27 11.24
N PRO A 65 -0.22 -2.99 12.37
CA PRO A 65 0.89 -3.79 12.92
C PRO A 65 1.49 -4.78 11.93
N ALA A 66 0.71 -5.32 11.00
CA ALA A 66 1.19 -6.20 9.94
C ALA A 66 2.31 -5.56 9.11
N LEU A 67 2.30 -4.24 8.93
CA LEU A 67 3.32 -3.51 8.17
C LEU A 67 4.63 -3.28 8.94
N HIS A 68 4.67 -3.56 10.26
CA HIS A 68 5.84 -3.38 11.10
C HIS A 68 6.78 -4.59 11.10
N ARG A 69 6.44 -5.68 10.42
CA ARG A 69 7.21 -6.91 10.37
C ARG A 69 7.77 -7.16 8.97
N LEU A 70 8.94 -7.80 8.88
CA LEU A 70 9.54 -8.22 7.60
C LEU A 70 9.17 -9.67 7.26
N ARG A 71 9.20 -10.56 8.26
CA ARG A 71 9.08 -12.01 8.05
C ARG A 71 7.66 -12.49 7.72
N ASN A 72 6.66 -11.62 7.81
CA ASN A 72 5.26 -11.92 7.50
C ASN A 72 4.87 -11.57 6.06
N LEU A 73 5.84 -11.22 5.21
CA LEU A 73 5.63 -10.91 3.80
C LEU A 73 5.34 -12.19 3.01
N ARG A 74 4.30 -12.15 2.17
CA ARG A 74 3.92 -13.21 1.22
C ARG A 74 3.57 -12.60 -0.12
N PHE A 75 4.20 -13.08 -1.19
CA PHE A 75 3.85 -12.70 -2.55
C PHE A 75 2.70 -13.55 -3.06
N HIS A 76 1.86 -12.94 -3.89
CA HIS A 76 0.74 -13.59 -4.56
C HIS A 76 0.98 -13.63 -6.06
N HIS A 77 0.41 -14.64 -6.71
CA HIS A 77 0.52 -14.78 -8.15
C HIS A 77 -0.28 -13.71 -8.88
N THR A 78 0.32 -13.12 -9.89
CA THR A 78 -0.31 -12.25 -10.89
C THR A 78 -0.09 -12.85 -12.28
N ASP A 79 -1.02 -12.69 -13.18
CA ASP A 79 -0.89 -13.09 -14.59
C ASP A 79 -0.23 -11.99 -15.46
N ASN A 80 0.32 -10.95 -14.83
CA ASN A 80 1.02 -9.86 -15.48
C ASN A 80 2.25 -9.44 -14.65
N ASP A 81 3.44 -9.62 -15.23
CA ASP A 81 4.73 -9.31 -14.58
C ASP A 81 4.95 -7.81 -14.31
N ALA A 82 4.15 -6.93 -14.93
CA ALA A 82 4.17 -5.50 -14.64
C ALA A 82 3.44 -5.13 -13.32
N LEU A 83 2.78 -6.10 -12.67
CA LEU A 83 2.18 -5.91 -11.35
C LEU A 83 2.83 -6.80 -10.30
N ILE A 84 3.00 -6.24 -9.11
CA ILE A 84 3.38 -7.01 -7.93
C ILE A 84 2.24 -7.02 -6.93
N ALA A 85 1.91 -8.21 -6.40
CA ALA A 85 0.94 -8.38 -5.34
C ALA A 85 1.56 -9.09 -4.15
N TYR A 86 1.33 -8.57 -2.94
CA TYR A 86 1.80 -9.17 -1.71
C TYR A 86 0.89 -8.86 -0.54
N SER A 87 0.98 -9.69 0.49
CA SER A 87 0.29 -9.46 1.75
C SER A 87 1.24 -9.52 2.93
N LYS A 88 0.81 -8.92 4.04
CA LYS A 88 1.42 -9.01 5.35
C LYS A 88 0.33 -9.25 6.38
N ARG A 89 0.59 -10.15 7.32
CA ARG A 89 -0.37 -10.51 8.38
C ARG A 89 0.31 -10.50 9.74
N GLU A 90 -0.36 -9.88 10.71
CA GLU A 90 -0.01 -9.94 12.14
C GLU A 90 -1.28 -10.14 12.96
N GLY A 91 -1.48 -11.34 13.48
CA GLY A 91 -2.74 -11.70 14.16
C GLY A 91 -3.95 -11.59 13.22
N SER A 92 -4.88 -10.72 13.59
CA SER A 92 -6.09 -10.41 12.80
C SER A 92 -5.88 -9.28 11.78
N ASP A 93 -4.80 -8.52 11.89
CA ASP A 93 -4.48 -7.45 10.95
C ASP A 93 -3.87 -8.05 9.66
N VAL A 94 -4.54 -7.83 8.54
CA VAL A 94 -4.11 -8.32 7.22
C VAL A 94 -4.14 -7.17 6.24
N VAL A 95 -2.97 -6.86 5.68
CA VAL A 95 -2.81 -5.85 4.63
C VAL A 95 -2.39 -6.54 3.34
N LEU A 96 -3.11 -6.27 2.26
CA LEU A 96 -2.83 -6.74 0.92
C LEU A 96 -2.48 -5.54 0.03
N VAL A 97 -1.40 -5.63 -0.72
CA VAL A 97 -0.91 -4.53 -1.55
C VAL A 97 -0.75 -5.02 -2.99
N VAL A 98 -1.21 -4.20 -3.93
CA VAL A 98 -0.98 -4.40 -5.36
C VAL A 98 -0.41 -3.12 -5.94
N VAL A 99 0.68 -3.23 -6.70
CA VAL A 99 1.40 -2.08 -7.27
C VAL A 99 1.64 -2.31 -8.75
N ASN A 100 1.38 -1.29 -9.55
CA ASN A 100 1.82 -1.21 -10.94
C ASN A 100 3.30 -0.78 -10.97
N LEU A 101 4.15 -1.61 -11.56
CA LEU A 101 5.59 -1.36 -11.71
C LEU A 101 5.93 -0.59 -12.99
N ASP A 102 4.97 -0.45 -13.91
CA ASP A 102 5.13 0.35 -15.13
C ASP A 102 4.66 1.79 -14.87
N PRO A 103 5.56 2.78 -14.82
CA PRO A 103 5.19 4.16 -14.51
C PRO A 103 4.48 4.88 -15.67
N HIS A 104 4.39 4.25 -16.84
CA HIS A 104 3.89 4.90 -18.06
C HIS A 104 2.56 4.34 -18.56
N ARG A 105 2.23 3.09 -18.24
CA ARG A 105 1.08 2.38 -18.81
C ARG A 105 0.14 1.88 -17.75
N THR A 106 -1.14 1.94 -18.08
CA THR A 106 -2.16 1.19 -17.33
C THR A 106 -1.89 -0.29 -17.46
N GLN A 107 -1.88 -0.97 -16.33
CA GLN A 107 -1.68 -2.41 -16.24
C GLN A 107 -2.89 -3.07 -15.58
N GLU A 108 -3.22 -4.25 -16.06
CA GLU A 108 -4.33 -5.06 -15.59
C GLU A 108 -3.84 -6.47 -15.27
N ALA A 109 -4.38 -7.07 -14.23
CA ALA A 109 -4.06 -8.45 -13.87
C ALA A 109 -5.17 -9.12 -13.08
N THR A 110 -5.13 -10.44 -13.12
CA THR A 110 -5.85 -11.30 -12.18
C THR A 110 -4.90 -11.71 -11.06
N ILE A 111 -5.24 -11.35 -9.84
CA ILE A 111 -4.50 -11.70 -8.63
C ILE A 111 -5.07 -12.96 -8.02
N SER A 112 -4.24 -13.98 -7.82
CA SER A 112 -4.61 -15.23 -7.14
C SER A 112 -4.06 -15.24 -5.72
N LEU A 113 -4.97 -15.25 -4.73
CA LEU A 113 -4.64 -15.21 -3.31
C LEU A 113 -4.55 -16.62 -2.71
N ASP A 114 -3.57 -16.83 -1.83
CA ASP A 114 -3.53 -17.95 -0.92
C ASP A 114 -4.37 -17.62 0.32
N MET A 115 -5.67 -17.91 0.25
CA MET A 115 -6.66 -17.56 1.29
C MET A 115 -6.31 -18.12 2.68
N PRO A 116 -5.87 -19.40 2.84
CA PRO A 116 -5.44 -19.92 4.12
C PRO A 116 -4.28 -19.15 4.76
N GLN A 117 -3.31 -18.69 3.98
CA GLN A 117 -2.21 -17.87 4.50
C GLN A 117 -2.68 -16.50 5.02
N LEU A 118 -3.74 -15.96 4.43
CA LEU A 118 -4.42 -14.76 4.93
C LEU A 118 -5.27 -15.06 6.17
N GLY A 119 -5.43 -16.35 6.51
CA GLY A 119 -6.29 -16.83 7.60
C GLY A 119 -7.77 -16.77 7.22
N LEU A 120 -8.10 -16.92 5.96
CA LEU A 120 -9.42 -16.94 5.39
C LEU A 120 -9.74 -18.35 4.86
N ASP A 121 -11.02 -18.69 4.78
CA ASP A 121 -11.45 -19.93 4.16
C ASP A 121 -11.24 -19.88 2.63
N ARG A 122 -10.96 -21.03 2.02
CA ARG A 122 -10.62 -21.11 0.58
C ARG A 122 -11.63 -20.49 -0.36
N HIS A 123 -12.92 -20.51 0.01
CA HIS A 123 -14.05 -20.03 -0.79
C HIS A 123 -14.69 -18.77 -0.21
N GLU A 124 -14.07 -18.21 0.83
CA GLU A 124 -14.54 -17.01 1.48
C GLU A 124 -14.40 -15.80 0.55
N SER A 125 -15.38 -14.90 0.62
CA SER A 125 -15.30 -13.57 0.03
C SER A 125 -15.38 -12.55 1.15
N VAL A 126 -14.42 -11.64 1.20
CA VAL A 126 -14.27 -10.69 2.30
C VAL A 126 -14.24 -9.25 1.79
N PRO A 127 -14.74 -8.29 2.57
CA PRO A 127 -14.57 -6.90 2.24
C PRO A 127 -13.10 -6.50 2.42
N VAL A 128 -12.53 -5.87 1.40
CA VAL A 128 -11.20 -5.24 1.42
C VAL A 128 -11.37 -3.74 1.27
N HIS A 129 -10.87 -3.00 2.23
CA HIS A 129 -10.91 -1.54 2.23
C HIS A 129 -9.60 -0.98 1.71
N ASP A 130 -9.66 -0.21 0.63
CA ASP A 130 -8.48 0.45 0.08
C ASP A 130 -8.15 1.70 0.91
N GLU A 131 -7.07 1.63 1.64
CA GLU A 131 -6.57 2.69 2.50
C GLU A 131 -6.09 3.93 1.73
N LEU A 132 -5.81 3.81 0.43
CA LEU A 132 -5.41 4.95 -0.39
C LEU A 132 -6.63 5.73 -0.91
N THR A 133 -7.67 5.05 -1.35
CA THR A 133 -8.83 5.67 -2.00
C THR A 133 -10.07 5.73 -1.12
N GLY A 134 -10.12 4.98 -0.02
CA GLY A 134 -11.28 4.86 0.86
C GLY A 134 -12.40 3.96 0.32
N ARG A 135 -12.21 3.31 -0.83
CA ARG A 135 -13.19 2.41 -1.44
C ARG A 135 -13.13 1.03 -0.82
N THR A 136 -14.25 0.31 -0.86
CA THR A 136 -14.34 -1.08 -0.38
C THR A 136 -14.77 -1.97 -1.53
N TYR A 137 -14.13 -3.14 -1.63
CA TYR A 137 -14.38 -4.15 -2.65
C TYR A 137 -14.63 -5.49 -1.98
N GLN A 138 -15.25 -6.43 -2.71
CA GLN A 138 -15.39 -7.82 -2.29
C GLN A 138 -14.33 -8.66 -3.00
N TRP A 139 -13.43 -9.26 -2.24
CA TRP A 139 -12.34 -10.07 -2.77
C TRP A 139 -12.43 -11.50 -2.26
N GLY A 140 -12.18 -12.44 -3.16
CA GLY A 140 -12.04 -13.86 -2.88
C GLY A 140 -10.68 -14.37 -3.32
N ARG A 141 -10.64 -15.65 -3.71
CA ARG A 141 -9.40 -16.29 -4.17
C ARG A 141 -8.82 -15.64 -5.43
N THR A 142 -9.65 -15.19 -6.36
CA THR A 142 -9.24 -14.65 -7.66
C THR A 142 -9.90 -13.30 -7.88
N ASN A 143 -9.09 -12.26 -8.16
CA ASN A 143 -9.56 -10.88 -8.21
C ASN A 143 -8.90 -10.13 -9.37
N TYR A 144 -9.71 -9.44 -10.15
CA TYR A 144 -9.23 -8.55 -11.20
C TYR A 144 -8.86 -7.18 -10.63
N VAL A 145 -7.75 -6.64 -11.11
CA VAL A 145 -7.31 -5.27 -10.82
C VAL A 145 -6.92 -4.54 -12.09
N ARG A 146 -7.11 -3.23 -12.08
CA ARG A 146 -6.62 -2.30 -13.08
C ARG A 146 -5.99 -1.10 -12.40
N LEU A 147 -4.72 -0.83 -12.70
CA LEU A 147 -3.92 0.23 -12.06
C LEU A 147 -3.41 1.21 -13.11
N GLU A 148 -3.75 2.49 -12.91
CA GLU A 148 -3.38 3.60 -13.80
C GLU A 148 -2.30 4.46 -13.12
N PRO A 149 -1.09 4.66 -13.70
CA PRO A 149 0.01 5.37 -13.04
C PRO A 149 -0.35 6.77 -12.55
N GLY A 150 -1.07 7.55 -13.36
CA GLY A 150 -1.45 8.93 -13.02
C GLY A 150 -2.64 9.08 -12.08
N ARG A 151 -3.35 7.97 -11.76
CA ARG A 151 -4.60 8.04 -10.97
C ARG A 151 -4.60 7.14 -9.76
N ALA A 152 -4.26 5.88 -9.95
CA ALA A 152 -4.23 4.85 -8.90
C ALA A 152 -3.14 3.83 -9.25
N PRO A 153 -1.85 4.15 -9.01
CA PRO A 153 -0.74 3.26 -9.33
C PRO A 153 -0.66 2.06 -8.39
N ALA A 154 -1.36 2.09 -7.29
CA ALA A 154 -1.36 1.04 -6.28
C ALA A 154 -2.68 1.00 -5.50
N HIS A 155 -2.94 -0.15 -4.90
CA HIS A 155 -3.91 -0.32 -3.83
C HIS A 155 -3.21 -0.81 -2.56
N VAL A 156 -3.67 -0.33 -1.41
CA VAL A 156 -3.29 -0.82 -0.09
C VAL A 156 -4.57 -1.22 0.64
N PHE A 157 -4.90 -2.49 0.58
CA PHE A 157 -6.13 -3.01 1.14
C PHE A 157 -5.94 -3.49 2.58
N HIS A 158 -6.81 -3.04 3.47
CA HIS A 158 -7.04 -3.68 4.76
C HIS A 158 -8.17 -4.71 4.60
N VAL A 159 -7.90 -5.96 4.91
CA VAL A 159 -8.89 -7.04 4.89
C VAL A 159 -9.75 -6.95 6.14
N ARG A 160 -11.01 -6.53 5.96
CA ARG A 160 -11.96 -6.40 7.06
C ARG A 160 -12.67 -7.72 7.29
N ARG A 161 -12.34 -8.39 8.39
CA ARG A 161 -13.14 -9.55 8.81
C ARG A 161 -14.44 -9.06 9.45
N PRO A 162 -15.59 -9.67 9.13
CA PRO A 162 -16.77 -9.49 9.95
C PRO A 162 -16.38 -9.85 11.39
N SER A 163 -16.63 -8.95 12.34
CA SER A 163 -16.49 -9.28 13.76
C SER A 163 -17.33 -10.53 14.01
N ALA A 164 -16.72 -11.59 14.54
CA ALA A 164 -17.51 -12.73 15.04
C ALA A 164 -18.53 -12.14 16.02
N ALA A 165 -19.80 -12.27 15.68
CA ALA A 165 -20.89 -11.81 16.54
C ALA A 165 -20.64 -12.44 17.92
N ALA A 166 -20.55 -11.63 18.96
CA ALA A 166 -20.47 -12.11 20.33
C ALA A 166 -21.60 -13.12 20.56
N PRO A 167 -21.35 -14.29 21.16
CA PRO A 167 -22.40 -15.24 21.45
C PRO A 167 -23.47 -14.52 22.26
N GLN A 168 -24.69 -14.47 21.72
CA GLN A 168 -25.84 -14.01 22.48
C GLN A 168 -26.00 -14.99 23.63
N ASN A 169 -25.61 -14.59 24.83
CA ASN A 169 -25.97 -15.29 26.04
C ASN A 169 -27.49 -15.28 26.13
N GLY A 170 -28.10 -16.38 25.66
CA GLY A 170 -29.48 -16.68 25.88
C GLY A 170 -29.69 -16.81 27.39
N GLY A 171 -30.25 -15.78 27.99
CA GLY A 171 -30.73 -15.82 29.35
C GLY A 171 -31.78 -16.91 29.48
N ALA A 172 -31.41 -18.03 30.09
CA ALA A 172 -32.38 -18.99 30.58
C ALA A 172 -33.13 -18.33 31.74
N GLY A 173 -34.32 -17.86 31.48
CA GLY A 173 -35.27 -17.55 32.51
C GLY A 173 -35.67 -18.85 33.22
N VAL A 174 -35.37 -18.90 34.48
CA VAL A 174 -35.91 -19.94 35.42
C VAL A 174 -37.14 -19.31 36.05
N SER A 175 -38.27 -19.95 35.82
CA SER A 175 -39.51 -19.80 36.60
C SER A 175 -39.43 -20.59 37.87
#